data_f91d4b4f879718d2e9f341f3b1531a1a
#
_entry.id   f91d4b4f879718d2e9f341f3b1531a1a
#
_cell.length_a   1.000
_cell.length_b   1.000
_cell.length_c   1.000
_cell.angle_alpha   90.00
_cell.angle_beta   90.00
_cell.angle_gamma   90.00
#
_symmetry.space_group_name_H-M   'P 1'
#
loop_
_entity.id
_entity.type
_entity.pdbx_description
1 polymer ?
#
loop_
_entity_poly.entity_id
_entity_poly.type
_entity_poly.pdbx_seq_one_letter_code
_entity_poly.pdbx_strand_id
1 'polypeptide(L)'
;CPNEAGCPPQIKGKIEHFVTRRAMNINMGPETVEDLYEAGYIKDTADLYTLEIADLLRLERWADKSARNLMASLEESKQVPFERVLYGLGIRFVGETVAKRLVSAFHSMEQLEQASFEDLTAVDEIGERIARSIIAYFADERNRTLVNRLKEYGLQMSVPEEKLANRSEKLKGLSIVISGTFAKHSRDEYKAMIEQHGGKNSGSVSGKTDYILAGDNMGPAKLEKAAKLGVKIINEDEFLNMIAE
;
A
#
# COMPACT_ATOMS: atom_id res chain seq x y z
N CYS A 1 22.74 6.81 -10.33
CA CYS A 1 23.85 5.87 -10.12
C CYS A 1 23.31 4.46 -10.38
N PRO A 2 23.96 3.65 -11.26
CA PRO A 2 23.52 2.27 -11.54
C PRO A 2 23.90 1.27 -10.42
N ASN A 3 24.72 1.66 -9.45
CA ASN A 3 25.18 0.80 -8.36
C ASN A 3 24.18 0.81 -7.19
N GLU A 4 23.06 0.10 -7.35
CA GLU A 4 22.01 0.05 -6.32
C GLU A 4 22.40 -0.74 -5.07
N ALA A 5 23.37 -1.64 -5.17
CA ALA A 5 23.76 -2.54 -4.09
C ALA A 5 24.90 -2.01 -3.21
N GLY A 6 25.72 -1.09 -3.74
CA GLY A 6 26.92 -0.63 -3.05
C GLY A 6 26.99 0.90 -2.87
N CYS A 7 25.93 1.64 -3.21
CA CYS A 7 25.91 3.09 -3.07
C CYS A 7 25.24 3.48 -1.74
N PRO A 8 25.99 3.96 -0.73
CA PRO A 8 25.42 4.30 0.57
C PRO A 8 24.23 5.25 0.52
N PRO A 9 24.20 6.33 -0.28
CA PRO A 9 23.02 7.18 -0.41
C PRO A 9 21.78 6.45 -0.94
N GLN A 10 21.95 5.48 -1.83
CA GLN A 10 20.80 4.71 -2.34
C GLN A 10 20.28 3.70 -1.32
N ILE A 11 21.18 3.05 -0.58
CA ILE A 11 20.80 2.12 0.50
C ILE A 11 20.04 2.89 1.58
N LYS A 12 20.60 4.00 2.08
CA LYS A 12 19.94 4.85 3.07
C LYS A 12 18.59 5.36 2.57
N GLY A 13 18.53 5.86 1.33
CA GLY A 13 17.27 6.32 0.73
C GLY A 13 16.20 5.22 0.59
N LYS A 14 16.58 3.97 0.33
CA LYS A 14 15.64 2.82 0.34
C LYS A 14 15.12 2.54 1.76
N ILE A 15 15.98 2.60 2.77
CA ILE A 15 15.60 2.43 4.18
C ILE A 15 14.69 3.58 4.62
N GLU A 16 15.06 4.83 4.31
CA GLU A 16 14.24 6.01 4.59
C GLU A 16 12.84 5.92 3.95
N HIS A 17 12.76 5.48 2.69
CA HIS A 17 11.48 5.24 2.02
C HIS A 17 10.65 4.18 2.75
N PHE A 18 11.27 3.07 3.12
CA PHE A 18 10.62 1.93 3.78
C PHE A 18 10.02 2.32 5.13
N VAL A 19 10.71 3.13 5.94
CA VAL A 19 10.22 3.53 7.26
C VAL A 19 9.14 4.60 7.22
N THR A 20 8.89 5.25 6.08
CA THR A 20 7.91 6.34 5.98
C THR A 20 6.52 5.94 6.48
N ARG A 21 5.74 6.95 6.89
CA ARG A 21 4.33 6.78 7.30
C ARG A 21 3.46 6.12 6.21
N ARG A 22 3.79 6.34 4.94
CA ARG A 22 3.05 5.76 3.79
C ARG A 22 3.41 4.31 3.53
N ALA A 23 4.63 3.89 3.87
CA ALA A 23 5.09 2.51 3.80
C ALA A 23 4.86 1.81 5.14
N MET A 24 5.91 1.53 5.90
CA MET A 24 5.83 0.70 7.11
C MET A 24 5.47 1.47 8.39
N ASN A 25 5.45 2.81 8.35
CA ASN A 25 5.13 3.68 9.49
C ASN A 25 6.01 3.43 10.72
N ILE A 26 7.28 3.20 10.50
CA ILE A 26 8.26 3.00 11.56
C ILE A 26 8.72 4.38 12.07
N ASN A 27 8.76 4.55 13.38
CA ASN A 27 9.15 5.81 14.03
C ASN A 27 10.67 6.03 13.98
N MET A 28 11.18 6.27 12.78
CA MET A 28 12.61 6.47 12.49
C MET A 28 12.78 7.63 11.51
N GLY A 29 13.60 8.61 11.90
CA GLY A 29 13.98 9.73 11.03
C GLY A 29 15.25 9.46 10.23
N PRO A 30 15.56 10.31 9.23
CA PRO A 30 16.78 10.17 8.42
C PRO A 30 18.09 10.15 9.23
N GLU A 31 18.16 10.95 10.30
CA GLU A 31 19.34 10.95 11.20
C GLU A 31 19.56 9.61 11.87
N THR A 32 18.47 8.95 12.31
CA THR A 32 18.55 7.60 12.91
C THR A 32 18.98 6.56 11.88
N VAL A 33 18.49 6.65 10.64
CA VAL A 33 18.92 5.76 9.54
C VAL A 33 20.43 5.94 9.30
N GLU A 34 20.91 7.20 9.28
CA GLU A 34 22.32 7.50 9.13
C GLU A 34 23.15 6.90 10.26
N ASP A 35 22.79 7.17 11.52
CA ASP A 35 23.53 6.69 12.70
C ASP A 35 23.61 5.15 12.73
N LEU A 36 22.50 4.46 12.46
CA LEU A 36 22.45 2.99 12.43
C LEU A 36 23.25 2.39 11.26
N TYR A 37 23.21 3.04 10.09
CA TYR A 37 23.97 2.62 8.92
C TYR A 37 25.49 2.80 9.14
N GLU A 38 25.94 3.96 9.64
CA GLU A 38 27.35 4.24 9.91
C GLU A 38 27.91 3.36 11.04
N ALA A 39 27.07 3.04 12.04
CA ALA A 39 27.43 2.08 13.10
C ALA A 39 27.45 0.61 12.61
N GLY A 40 27.00 0.34 11.37
CA GLY A 40 26.99 -0.98 10.77
C GLY A 40 25.87 -1.91 11.24
N TYR A 41 24.87 -1.39 11.96
CA TYR A 41 23.72 -2.18 12.43
C TYR A 41 22.74 -2.48 11.33
N ILE A 42 22.59 -1.62 10.32
CA ILE A 42 21.69 -1.84 9.19
C ILE A 42 22.42 -1.67 7.85
N LYS A 43 22.16 -2.55 6.91
CA LYS A 43 22.66 -2.53 5.52
C LYS A 43 21.53 -2.59 4.50
N ASP A 44 20.36 -3.04 4.93
CA ASP A 44 19.12 -3.09 4.16
C ASP A 44 17.90 -2.94 5.07
N THR A 45 16.70 -2.97 4.50
CA THR A 45 15.45 -2.79 5.24
C THR A 45 15.11 -3.97 6.14
N ALA A 46 15.61 -5.19 5.87
CA ALA A 46 15.35 -6.34 6.71
C ALA A 46 16.17 -6.32 8.00
N ASP A 47 17.37 -5.68 7.98
CA ASP A 47 18.20 -5.53 9.17
C ASP A 47 17.50 -4.71 10.27
N LEU A 48 16.52 -3.88 9.92
CA LEU A 48 15.71 -3.15 10.91
C LEU A 48 15.03 -4.09 11.92
N TYR A 49 14.65 -5.27 11.49
CA TYR A 49 13.96 -6.26 12.32
C TYR A 49 14.91 -7.16 13.13
N THR A 50 16.22 -6.97 12.98
CA THR A 50 17.24 -7.63 13.82
C THR A 50 17.77 -6.72 14.94
N LEU A 51 17.36 -5.45 14.97
CA LEU A 51 17.80 -4.49 15.97
C LEU A 51 17.32 -4.90 17.37
N GLU A 52 18.19 -4.71 18.35
CA GLU A 52 17.89 -4.87 19.76
C GLU A 52 17.96 -3.51 20.48
N ILE A 53 17.27 -3.40 21.62
CA ILE A 53 17.33 -2.19 22.46
C ILE A 53 18.80 -1.87 22.84
N ALA A 54 19.61 -2.89 23.10
CA ALA A 54 21.02 -2.73 23.44
C ALA A 54 21.85 -2.07 22.33
N ASP A 55 21.50 -2.30 21.05
CA ASP A 55 22.18 -1.69 19.91
C ASP A 55 21.87 -0.19 19.86
N LEU A 56 20.62 0.17 20.06
CA LEU A 56 20.16 1.55 20.08
C LEU A 56 20.80 2.35 21.23
N LEU A 57 20.90 1.75 22.42
CA LEU A 57 21.48 2.40 23.61
C LEU A 57 23.00 2.61 23.51
N ARG A 58 23.69 1.99 22.55
CA ARG A 58 25.10 2.25 22.25
C ARG A 58 25.31 3.49 21.41
N LEU A 59 24.26 3.97 20.72
CA LEU A 59 24.34 5.18 19.92
C LEU A 59 24.20 6.42 20.80
N GLU A 60 24.97 7.44 20.49
CA GLU A 60 24.82 8.75 21.15
C GLU A 60 23.38 9.28 20.94
N ARG A 61 22.84 9.98 21.93
CA ARG A 61 21.50 10.59 21.93
C ARG A 61 20.32 9.62 22.08
N TRP A 62 20.54 8.31 22.26
CA TRP A 62 19.47 7.37 22.50
C TRP A 62 19.22 7.15 24.00
N ALA A 63 17.96 7.26 24.41
CA ALA A 63 17.47 6.95 25.75
C ALA A 63 16.54 5.75 25.70
N ASP A 64 16.37 5.08 26.83
CA ASP A 64 15.53 3.87 26.95
C ASP A 64 14.12 4.06 26.37
N LYS A 65 13.48 5.22 26.61
CA LYS A 65 12.16 5.53 26.07
C LYS A 65 12.12 5.60 24.55
N SER A 66 13.10 6.24 23.92
CA SER A 66 13.15 6.34 22.45
C SER A 66 13.47 4.99 21.80
N ALA A 67 14.36 4.21 22.41
CA ALA A 67 14.67 2.86 21.96
C ALA A 67 13.43 1.96 22.02
N ARG A 68 12.69 1.94 23.13
CA ARG A 68 11.43 1.17 23.25
C ARG A 68 10.36 1.62 22.26
N ASN A 69 10.22 2.91 22.00
CA ASN A 69 9.25 3.45 21.03
C ASN A 69 9.58 2.98 19.61
N LEU A 70 10.88 2.96 19.24
CA LEU A 70 11.30 2.44 17.95
C LEU A 70 11.00 0.94 17.83
N MET A 71 11.38 0.14 18.84
CA MET A 71 11.10 -1.30 18.84
C MET A 71 9.60 -1.60 18.77
N ALA A 72 8.77 -0.84 19.49
CA ALA A 72 7.31 -0.97 19.41
C ALA A 72 6.81 -0.67 17.99
N SER A 73 7.30 0.40 17.34
CA SER A 73 6.90 0.73 15.98
C SER A 73 7.36 -0.30 14.94
N LEU A 74 8.51 -0.95 15.15
CA LEU A 74 8.97 -2.08 14.32
C LEU A 74 8.03 -3.27 14.47
N GLU A 75 7.60 -3.60 15.67
CA GLU A 75 6.65 -4.69 15.90
C GLU A 75 5.26 -4.38 15.32
N GLU A 76 4.76 -3.17 15.52
CA GLU A 76 3.51 -2.71 14.89
C GLU A 76 3.57 -2.74 13.37
N SER A 77 4.73 -2.44 12.78
CA SER A 77 4.91 -2.45 11.33
C SER A 77 4.69 -3.82 10.68
N LYS A 78 4.85 -4.91 11.42
CA LYS A 78 4.56 -6.27 10.94
C LYS A 78 3.07 -6.49 10.62
N GLN A 79 2.18 -5.64 11.17
CA GLN A 79 0.74 -5.68 10.90
C GLN A 79 0.31 -4.77 9.75
N VAL A 80 1.24 -4.05 9.16
CA VAL A 80 0.97 -3.18 8.01
C VAL A 80 0.51 -4.04 6.82
N PRO A 81 -0.58 -3.68 6.10
CA PRO A 81 -1.14 -4.50 5.04
C PRO A 81 -0.20 -4.62 3.84
N PHE A 82 -0.35 -5.72 3.10
CA PHE A 82 0.56 -6.16 2.04
C PHE A 82 0.83 -5.08 0.97
N GLU A 83 -0.16 -4.28 0.58
CA GLU A 83 0.04 -3.20 -0.40
C GLU A 83 1.02 -2.12 0.06
N ARG A 84 1.13 -1.90 1.37
CA ARG A 84 2.09 -0.96 1.94
C ARG A 84 3.48 -1.58 2.05
N VAL A 85 3.57 -2.87 2.34
CA VAL A 85 4.84 -3.62 2.28
C VAL A 85 5.38 -3.57 0.86
N LEU A 86 4.56 -3.87 -0.14
CA LEU A 86 4.95 -3.83 -1.56
C LEU A 86 5.42 -2.43 -1.99
N TYR A 87 4.70 -1.38 -1.57
CA TYR A 87 5.13 0.01 -1.79
C TYR A 87 6.47 0.29 -1.11
N GLY A 88 6.65 -0.19 0.12
CA GLY A 88 7.87 -0.02 0.93
C GLY A 88 9.12 -0.64 0.30
N LEU A 89 8.99 -1.69 -0.50
CA LEU A 89 10.13 -2.30 -1.23
C LEU A 89 10.80 -1.32 -2.21
N GLY A 90 10.13 -0.23 -2.58
CA GLY A 90 10.69 0.80 -3.45
C GLY A 90 10.94 0.34 -4.88
N ILE A 91 10.16 -0.61 -5.39
CA ILE A 91 10.25 -1.07 -6.79
C ILE A 91 9.98 0.13 -7.70
N ARG A 92 10.88 0.36 -8.65
CA ARG A 92 10.79 1.51 -9.54
C ARG A 92 9.44 1.54 -10.27
N PHE A 93 8.80 2.69 -10.31
CA PHE A 93 7.47 2.95 -10.87
C PHE A 93 6.30 2.32 -10.10
N VAL A 94 6.53 1.62 -9.01
CA VAL A 94 5.49 1.07 -8.14
C VAL A 94 5.23 2.07 -7.01
N GLY A 95 4.31 3.00 -7.24
CA GLY A 95 3.77 3.90 -6.21
C GLY A 95 2.61 3.25 -5.44
N GLU A 96 2.03 3.97 -4.47
CA GLU A 96 0.93 3.46 -3.62
C GLU A 96 -0.25 2.92 -4.45
N THR A 97 -0.67 3.65 -5.50
CA THR A 97 -1.79 3.24 -6.35
C THR A 97 -1.47 1.96 -7.12
N VAL A 98 -0.26 1.88 -7.70
CA VAL A 98 0.21 0.70 -8.43
C VAL A 98 0.32 -0.50 -7.49
N ALA A 99 0.87 -0.33 -6.27
CA ALA A 99 0.97 -1.39 -5.28
C ALA A 99 -0.42 -1.96 -4.92
N LYS A 100 -1.43 -1.10 -4.69
CA LYS A 100 -2.81 -1.54 -4.46
C LYS A 100 -3.40 -2.33 -5.62
N ARG A 101 -3.15 -1.90 -6.88
CA ARG A 101 -3.59 -2.62 -8.08
C ARG A 101 -2.97 -4.01 -8.16
N LEU A 102 -1.65 -4.07 -7.98
CA LEU A 102 -0.92 -5.35 -8.00
C LEU A 102 -1.41 -6.31 -6.92
N VAL A 103 -1.57 -5.84 -5.68
CA VAL A 103 -2.10 -6.65 -4.57
C VAL A 103 -3.54 -7.09 -4.81
N SER A 104 -4.34 -6.26 -5.47
CA SER A 104 -5.71 -6.62 -5.86
C SER A 104 -5.76 -7.73 -6.90
N ALA A 105 -4.76 -7.81 -7.78
CA ALA A 105 -4.68 -8.82 -8.85
C ALA A 105 -3.97 -10.11 -8.40
N PHE A 106 -2.86 -9.99 -7.68
CA PHE A 106 -1.98 -11.13 -7.38
C PHE A 106 -2.11 -11.66 -5.95
N HIS A 107 -2.75 -10.94 -5.03
CA HIS A 107 -3.10 -11.33 -3.67
C HIS A 107 -1.94 -11.77 -2.76
N SER A 108 -0.79 -12.21 -3.28
CA SER A 108 0.40 -12.58 -2.51
C SER A 108 1.70 -12.19 -3.21
N MET A 109 2.76 -12.07 -2.43
CA MET A 109 4.11 -11.79 -2.94
C MET A 109 4.59 -12.90 -3.86
N GLU A 110 4.30 -14.16 -3.52
CA GLU A 110 4.66 -15.32 -4.33
C GLU A 110 4.00 -15.29 -5.71
N GLN A 111 2.71 -14.94 -5.78
CA GLN A 111 2.01 -14.81 -7.06
C GLN A 111 2.59 -13.66 -7.89
N LEU A 112 2.92 -12.54 -7.25
CA LEU A 112 3.53 -11.40 -7.93
C LEU A 112 4.94 -11.72 -8.45
N GLU A 113 5.75 -12.46 -7.69
CA GLU A 113 7.09 -12.90 -8.08
C GLU A 113 7.07 -13.83 -9.29
N GLN A 114 6.04 -14.69 -9.39
CA GLN A 114 5.86 -15.67 -10.46
C GLN A 114 5.10 -15.12 -11.67
N ALA A 115 4.57 -13.90 -11.58
CA ALA A 115 3.75 -13.31 -12.64
C ALA A 115 4.57 -13.09 -13.92
N SER A 116 4.01 -13.51 -15.06
CA SER A 116 4.58 -13.24 -16.37
C SER A 116 4.42 -11.76 -16.78
N PHE A 117 5.09 -11.38 -17.85
CA PHE A 117 4.91 -10.04 -18.43
C PHE A 117 3.46 -9.82 -18.88
N GLU A 118 2.85 -10.83 -19.47
CA GLU A 118 1.47 -10.83 -19.92
C GLU A 118 0.49 -10.69 -18.76
N ASP A 119 0.70 -11.43 -17.65
CA ASP A 119 -0.13 -11.34 -16.45
C ASP A 119 -0.08 -9.92 -15.84
N LEU A 120 1.12 -9.35 -15.76
CA LEU A 120 1.31 -8.01 -15.23
C LEU A 120 0.64 -6.94 -16.09
N THR A 121 0.79 -7.03 -17.41
CA THR A 121 0.22 -6.04 -18.35
C THR A 121 -1.30 -6.19 -18.54
N ALA A 122 -1.87 -7.33 -18.17
CA ALA A 122 -3.32 -7.54 -18.13
C ALA A 122 -4.00 -6.77 -16.98
N VAL A 123 -3.26 -6.36 -15.95
CA VAL A 123 -3.79 -5.56 -14.85
C VAL A 123 -3.97 -4.10 -15.29
N ASP A 124 -5.17 -3.54 -15.05
CA ASP A 124 -5.49 -2.15 -15.40
C ASP A 124 -4.46 -1.16 -14.81
N GLU A 125 -4.04 -0.18 -15.60
CA GLU A 125 -3.03 0.82 -15.29
C GLU A 125 -1.58 0.29 -15.13
N ILE A 126 -1.34 -1.01 -15.35
CA ILE A 126 0.00 -1.59 -15.35
C ILE A 126 0.52 -1.68 -16.78
N GLY A 127 1.28 -0.69 -17.20
CA GLY A 127 1.90 -0.67 -18.51
C GLY A 127 3.22 -1.44 -18.55
N GLU A 128 3.74 -1.64 -19.76
CA GLU A 128 5.00 -2.34 -20.06
C GLU A 128 6.18 -1.91 -19.17
N ARG A 129 6.32 -0.60 -18.91
CA ARG A 129 7.42 -0.05 -18.11
C ARG A 129 7.37 -0.52 -16.65
N ILE A 130 6.17 -0.59 -16.05
CA ILE A 130 5.96 -1.08 -14.70
C ILE A 130 6.21 -2.58 -14.66
N ALA A 131 5.63 -3.34 -15.59
CA ALA A 131 5.80 -4.79 -15.68
C ALA A 131 7.27 -5.19 -15.79
N ARG A 132 8.04 -4.56 -16.68
CA ARG A 132 9.49 -4.80 -16.81
C ARG A 132 10.25 -4.47 -15.52
N SER A 133 9.86 -3.42 -14.81
CA SER A 133 10.50 -3.05 -13.54
C SER A 133 10.25 -4.08 -12.44
N ILE A 134 9.05 -4.64 -12.36
CA ILE A 134 8.70 -5.70 -11.40
C ILE A 134 9.49 -6.97 -11.71
N ILE A 135 9.51 -7.42 -12.97
CA ILE A 135 10.25 -8.59 -13.40
C ILE A 135 11.75 -8.42 -13.10
N ALA A 136 12.33 -7.26 -13.44
CA ALA A 136 13.73 -6.98 -13.17
C ALA A 136 14.05 -6.98 -11.67
N TYR A 137 13.13 -6.49 -10.83
CA TYR A 137 13.27 -6.50 -9.38
C TYR A 137 13.38 -7.93 -8.83
N PHE A 138 12.47 -8.81 -9.23
CA PHE A 138 12.46 -10.21 -8.77
C PHE A 138 13.47 -11.11 -9.49
N ALA A 139 14.03 -10.70 -10.63
CA ALA A 139 15.15 -11.38 -11.26
C ALA A 139 16.45 -11.24 -10.47
N ASP A 140 16.59 -10.19 -9.63
CA ASP A 140 17.75 -10.00 -8.76
C ASP A 140 17.61 -10.86 -7.50
N GLU A 141 18.54 -11.80 -7.31
CA GLU A 141 18.57 -12.70 -6.16
C GLU A 141 18.65 -11.97 -4.80
N ARG A 142 19.31 -10.82 -4.77
CA ARG A 142 19.42 -9.99 -3.56
C ARG A 142 18.05 -9.47 -3.12
N ASN A 143 17.21 -9.05 -4.08
CA ASN A 143 15.87 -8.58 -3.79
C ASN A 143 14.97 -9.72 -3.31
N ARG A 144 15.08 -10.92 -3.92
CA ARG A 144 14.35 -12.11 -3.44
C ARG A 144 14.78 -12.50 -2.02
N THR A 145 16.08 -12.48 -1.75
CA THR A 145 16.61 -12.75 -0.40
C THR A 145 16.09 -11.73 0.60
N LEU A 146 16.07 -10.44 0.25
CA LEU A 146 15.49 -9.38 1.08
C LEU A 146 14.02 -9.64 1.40
N VAL A 147 13.21 -9.94 0.37
CA VAL A 147 11.77 -10.24 0.53
C VAL A 147 11.56 -11.46 1.42
N ASN A 148 12.34 -12.52 1.23
CA ASN A 148 12.24 -13.72 2.07
C ASN A 148 12.58 -13.42 3.53
N ARG A 149 13.63 -12.65 3.81
CA ARG A 149 13.97 -12.21 5.16
C ARG A 149 12.84 -11.40 5.81
N LEU A 150 12.27 -10.45 5.09
CA LEU A 150 11.11 -9.67 5.57
C LEU A 150 9.91 -10.58 5.89
N LYS A 151 9.67 -11.61 5.07
CA LYS A 151 8.64 -12.62 5.33
C LYS A 151 8.93 -13.42 6.61
N GLU A 152 10.16 -13.85 6.80
CA GLU A 152 10.61 -14.59 8.01
C GLU A 152 10.44 -13.73 9.28
N TYR A 153 10.63 -12.41 9.19
CA TYR A 153 10.37 -11.49 10.31
C TYR A 153 8.88 -11.21 10.56
N GLY A 154 7.98 -11.78 9.75
CA GLY A 154 6.55 -11.76 9.99
C GLY A 154 5.79 -10.59 9.33
N LEU A 155 6.37 -9.94 8.30
CA LEU A 155 5.65 -8.93 7.53
C LEU A 155 4.54 -9.57 6.69
N GLN A 156 3.46 -8.81 6.45
CA GLN A 156 2.32 -9.26 5.67
C GLN A 156 2.69 -9.35 4.18
N MET A 157 2.82 -10.57 3.66
CA MET A 157 3.18 -10.85 2.26
C MET A 157 2.00 -11.33 1.42
N SER A 158 0.80 -11.28 1.98
CA SER A 158 -0.44 -11.68 1.28
C SER A 158 -1.66 -10.94 1.84
N VAL A 159 -2.71 -10.91 1.05
CA VAL A 159 -4.03 -10.49 1.51
C VAL A 159 -4.63 -11.62 2.36
N PRO A 160 -5.13 -11.34 3.57
CA PRO A 160 -5.78 -12.35 4.39
C PRO A 160 -6.93 -13.05 3.67
N GLU A 161 -7.06 -14.36 3.82
CA GLU A 161 -8.11 -15.17 3.16
C GLU A 161 -9.52 -14.66 3.48
N GLU A 162 -9.76 -14.19 4.69
CA GLU A 162 -11.05 -13.59 5.09
C GLU A 162 -11.42 -12.37 4.22
N LYS A 163 -10.43 -11.57 3.82
CA LYS A 163 -10.65 -10.44 2.92
C LYS A 163 -10.88 -10.89 1.47
N LEU A 164 -10.33 -12.04 1.09
CA LEU A 164 -10.55 -12.61 -0.24
C LEU A 164 -11.91 -13.32 -0.33
N ALA A 165 -12.31 -14.06 0.71
CA ALA A 165 -13.58 -14.76 0.79
C ALA A 165 -14.79 -13.80 0.71
N ASN A 166 -14.64 -12.58 1.20
CA ASN A 166 -15.68 -11.55 1.16
C ASN A 166 -15.65 -10.69 -0.13
N ARG A 167 -14.80 -11.00 -1.11
CA ARG A 167 -14.82 -10.30 -2.40
C ARG A 167 -15.93 -10.80 -3.30
N SER A 168 -16.60 -9.85 -3.95
CA SER A 168 -17.57 -10.16 -5.01
C SER A 168 -17.32 -9.27 -6.23
N GLU A 169 -17.90 -9.61 -7.36
CA GLU A 169 -17.79 -8.82 -8.60
C GLU A 169 -19.05 -7.97 -8.87
N LYS A 170 -19.92 -7.77 -7.88
CA LYS A 170 -21.21 -7.07 -8.03
C LYS A 170 -21.07 -5.64 -8.54
N LEU A 171 -19.98 -4.97 -8.23
CA LEU A 171 -19.69 -3.61 -8.67
C LEU A 171 -18.59 -3.58 -9.74
N LYS A 172 -18.22 -4.71 -10.34
CA LYS A 172 -17.16 -4.80 -11.35
C LYS A 172 -17.44 -3.88 -12.53
N GLY A 173 -16.44 -3.07 -12.87
CA GLY A 173 -16.54 -2.10 -13.96
C GLY A 173 -17.23 -0.79 -13.60
N LEU A 174 -17.85 -0.68 -12.42
CA LEU A 174 -18.50 0.54 -11.96
C LEU A 174 -17.53 1.50 -11.28
N SER A 175 -17.60 2.76 -11.65
CA SER A 175 -16.87 3.86 -11.01
C SER A 175 -17.81 4.66 -10.12
N ILE A 176 -17.51 4.68 -8.82
CA ILE A 176 -18.37 5.29 -7.80
C ILE A 176 -17.62 6.42 -7.10
N VAL A 177 -18.26 7.58 -6.98
CA VAL A 177 -17.75 8.74 -6.23
C VAL A 177 -18.48 8.84 -4.90
N ILE A 178 -17.76 8.97 -3.80
CA ILE A 178 -18.33 9.16 -2.46
C ILE A 178 -18.37 10.64 -2.11
N SER A 179 -19.53 11.14 -1.66
CA SER A 179 -19.70 12.56 -1.29
C SER A 179 -20.68 12.72 -0.12
N GLY A 180 -20.34 13.60 0.82
CA GLY A 180 -21.18 13.88 1.98
C GLY A 180 -20.71 13.19 3.27
N THR A 181 -21.54 13.26 4.30
CA THR A 181 -21.40 12.55 5.58
C THR A 181 -22.40 11.41 5.65
N PHE A 182 -22.03 10.32 6.27
CA PHE A 182 -22.79 9.08 6.27
C PHE A 182 -23.19 8.68 7.69
N ALA A 183 -24.36 8.07 7.85
CA ALA A 183 -24.90 7.67 9.13
C ALA A 183 -24.54 6.21 9.50
N LYS A 184 -24.47 5.32 8.49
CA LYS A 184 -24.30 3.88 8.71
C LYS A 184 -22.84 3.45 8.75
N HIS A 185 -22.02 3.98 7.85
CA HIS A 185 -20.60 3.66 7.72
C HIS A 185 -19.78 4.91 7.44
N SER A 186 -18.50 4.88 7.80
CA SER A 186 -17.57 5.95 7.45
C SER A 186 -17.26 5.95 5.94
N ARG A 187 -16.73 7.07 5.43
CA ARG A 187 -16.30 7.18 4.02
C ARG A 187 -15.24 6.15 3.63
N ASP A 188 -14.36 5.80 4.57
CA ASP A 188 -13.30 4.82 4.31
C ASP A 188 -13.85 3.39 4.31
N GLU A 189 -14.88 3.09 5.11
CA GLU A 189 -15.60 1.81 5.04
C GLU A 189 -16.34 1.68 3.72
N TYR A 190 -17.06 2.71 3.24
CA TYR A 190 -17.70 2.66 1.92
C TYR A 190 -16.71 2.50 0.77
N LYS A 191 -15.54 3.13 0.88
CA LYS A 191 -14.43 2.92 -0.05
C LYS A 191 -14.00 1.46 -0.10
N ALA A 192 -13.78 0.88 1.08
CA ALA A 192 -13.41 -0.52 1.22
C ALA A 192 -14.48 -1.46 0.63
N MET A 193 -15.78 -1.18 0.88
CA MET A 193 -16.89 -1.95 0.32
C MET A 193 -16.93 -1.87 -1.22
N ILE A 194 -16.74 -0.68 -1.81
CA ILE A 194 -16.71 -0.53 -3.27
C ILE A 194 -15.57 -1.38 -3.86
N GLU A 195 -14.38 -1.29 -3.29
CA GLU A 195 -13.19 -2.03 -3.75
C GLU A 195 -13.36 -3.55 -3.52
N GLN A 196 -13.95 -3.94 -2.38
CA GLN A 196 -14.25 -5.34 -2.03
C GLN A 196 -15.20 -6.00 -3.02
N HIS A 197 -16.16 -5.25 -3.56
CA HIS A 197 -17.12 -5.75 -4.56
C HIS A 197 -16.69 -5.45 -6.01
N GLY A 198 -15.41 -5.18 -6.26
CA GLY A 198 -14.83 -5.01 -7.60
C GLY A 198 -15.08 -3.66 -8.27
N GLY A 199 -15.66 -2.69 -7.54
CA GLY A 199 -15.88 -1.33 -8.02
C GLY A 199 -14.65 -0.44 -7.92
N LYS A 200 -14.65 0.66 -8.66
CA LYS A 200 -13.61 1.70 -8.62
C LYS A 200 -14.11 2.92 -7.82
N ASN A 201 -13.42 3.24 -6.72
CA ASN A 201 -13.68 4.49 -6.03
C ASN A 201 -12.92 5.64 -6.69
N SER A 202 -13.64 6.69 -7.11
CA SER A 202 -13.09 7.88 -7.76
C SER A 202 -13.25 9.12 -6.88
N GLY A 203 -12.22 9.97 -6.83
CA GLY A 203 -12.25 11.20 -6.02
C GLY A 203 -13.08 12.33 -6.62
N SER A 204 -13.31 12.30 -7.95
CA SER A 204 -14.01 13.36 -8.69
C SER A 204 -15.01 12.80 -9.69
N VAL A 205 -16.10 13.53 -9.88
CA VAL A 205 -17.14 13.21 -10.87
C VAL A 205 -16.63 13.50 -12.28
N SER A 206 -16.79 12.55 -13.19
CA SER A 206 -16.40 12.66 -14.61
C SER A 206 -17.39 11.90 -15.49
N GLY A 207 -17.26 11.98 -16.82
CA GLY A 207 -18.06 11.21 -17.77
C GLY A 207 -17.87 9.67 -17.67
N LYS A 208 -16.92 9.21 -16.85
CA LYS A 208 -16.69 7.80 -16.55
C LYS A 208 -17.24 7.38 -15.17
N THR A 209 -17.98 8.27 -14.49
CA THR A 209 -18.58 7.99 -13.18
C THR A 209 -19.96 7.42 -13.40
N ASP A 210 -20.23 6.22 -12.86
CA ASP A 210 -21.52 5.55 -12.98
C ASP A 210 -22.48 5.97 -11.87
N TYR A 211 -21.97 6.08 -10.64
CA TYR A 211 -22.77 6.45 -9.47
C TYR A 211 -22.06 7.45 -8.58
N ILE A 212 -22.86 8.25 -7.87
CA ILE A 212 -22.40 9.01 -6.71
C ILE A 212 -23.13 8.45 -5.49
N LEU A 213 -22.35 7.87 -4.56
CA LEU A 213 -22.86 7.54 -3.23
C LEU A 213 -22.91 8.82 -2.41
N ALA A 214 -24.12 9.32 -2.19
CA ALA A 214 -24.38 10.57 -1.50
C ALA A 214 -24.84 10.34 -0.07
N GLY A 215 -24.13 10.89 0.89
CA GLY A 215 -24.59 11.08 2.25
C GLY A 215 -25.15 12.48 2.46
N ASP A 216 -25.44 12.81 3.70
CA ASP A 216 -25.89 14.16 4.10
C ASP A 216 -24.82 15.21 3.74
N ASN A 217 -25.31 16.43 3.42
CA ASN A 217 -24.46 17.58 3.10
C ASN A 217 -23.50 17.34 1.89
N MET A 218 -23.98 16.64 0.87
CA MET A 218 -23.24 16.56 -0.40
C MET A 218 -22.97 17.96 -0.95
N GLY A 219 -21.71 18.25 -1.29
CA GLY A 219 -21.30 19.56 -1.78
C GLY A 219 -21.99 19.94 -3.12
N PRO A 220 -22.45 21.20 -3.28
CA PRO A 220 -23.22 21.66 -4.44
C PRO A 220 -22.48 21.47 -5.76
N ALA A 221 -21.18 21.66 -5.79
CA ALA A 221 -20.36 21.49 -7.00
C ALA A 221 -20.40 20.06 -7.57
N LYS A 222 -20.47 19.02 -6.70
CA LYS A 222 -20.60 17.63 -7.17
C LYS A 222 -22.02 17.33 -7.65
N LEU A 223 -23.02 17.94 -7.03
CA LEU A 223 -24.43 17.81 -7.39
C LEU A 223 -24.69 18.41 -8.79
N GLU A 224 -24.21 19.63 -9.04
CA GLU A 224 -24.29 20.28 -10.35
C GLU A 224 -23.57 19.46 -11.44
N LYS A 225 -22.40 18.95 -11.11
CA LYS A 225 -21.62 18.15 -12.06
C LYS A 225 -22.29 16.81 -12.36
N ALA A 226 -22.92 16.18 -11.37
CA ALA A 226 -23.72 14.98 -11.56
C ALA A 226 -24.90 15.22 -12.50
N ALA A 227 -25.66 16.31 -12.26
CA ALA A 227 -26.79 16.69 -13.11
C ALA A 227 -26.35 16.96 -14.55
N LYS A 228 -25.24 17.69 -14.73
CA LYS A 228 -24.69 18.03 -16.06
C LYS A 228 -24.22 16.79 -16.85
N LEU A 229 -23.70 15.79 -16.17
CA LEU A 229 -23.14 14.57 -16.78
C LEU A 229 -24.13 13.39 -16.77
N GLY A 230 -25.32 13.56 -16.19
CA GLY A 230 -26.32 12.49 -16.09
C GLY A 230 -25.91 11.35 -15.16
N VAL A 231 -25.02 11.59 -14.19
CA VAL A 231 -24.55 10.58 -13.24
C VAL A 231 -25.63 10.32 -12.20
N LYS A 232 -25.96 9.05 -11.98
CA LYS A 232 -26.98 8.64 -11.00
C LYS A 232 -26.46 8.83 -9.57
N ILE A 233 -27.28 9.48 -8.74
CA ILE A 233 -27.01 9.65 -7.31
C ILE A 233 -27.77 8.55 -6.57
N ILE A 234 -27.09 7.84 -5.66
CA ILE A 234 -27.63 6.79 -4.80
C ILE A 234 -27.38 7.11 -3.33
N ASN A 235 -28.27 6.71 -2.47
CA ASN A 235 -28.11 6.82 -1.02
C ASN A 235 -27.44 5.58 -0.41
N GLU A 236 -27.23 5.59 0.93
CA GLU A 236 -26.61 4.48 1.65
C GLU A 236 -27.39 3.17 1.49
N ASP A 237 -28.73 3.21 1.57
CA ASP A 237 -29.57 2.02 1.46
C ASP A 237 -29.52 1.43 0.06
N GLU A 238 -29.60 2.26 -0.96
CA GLU A 238 -29.50 1.84 -2.35
C GLU A 238 -28.13 1.19 -2.63
N PHE A 239 -27.05 1.79 -2.12
CA PHE A 239 -25.71 1.22 -2.26
C PHE A 239 -25.58 -0.12 -1.54
N LEU A 240 -26.03 -0.21 -0.29
CA LEU A 240 -25.99 -1.45 0.47
C LEU A 240 -26.81 -2.56 -0.18
N ASN A 241 -27.96 -2.22 -0.79
CA ASN A 241 -28.77 -3.17 -1.56
C ASN A 241 -28.05 -3.65 -2.84
N MET A 242 -27.22 -2.81 -3.48
CA MET A 242 -26.44 -3.23 -4.65
C MET A 242 -25.37 -4.28 -4.31
N ILE A 243 -24.90 -4.30 -3.08
CA ILE A 243 -23.87 -5.24 -2.59
C ILE A 243 -24.44 -6.36 -1.70
N ALA A 244 -25.70 -6.26 -1.25
CA ALA A 244 -26.37 -7.32 -0.54
C ALA A 244 -26.58 -8.57 -1.44
N GLU A 245 -26.68 -9.75 -0.85
CA GLU A 245 -26.84 -11.01 -1.57
C GLU A 245 -28.15 -11.11 -2.37
#